data_7b6196c4261d81dcf25f97e7c37ae767
#
_entry.id   7b6196c4261d81dcf25f97e7c37ae767
#
_cell.length_a   1.000
_cell.length_b   1.000
_cell.length_c   1.000
_cell.angle_alpha   90.00
_cell.angle_beta   90.00
_cell.angle_gamma   90.00
#
_symmetry.space_group_name_H-M   'P 1'
#
loop_
_entity.id
_entity.type
_entity.pdbx_description
1 polymer ?
#
loop_
_entity_poly.entity_id
_entity_poly.type
_entity_poly.pdbx_seq_one_letter_code
_entity_poly.pdbx_strand_id
1 'polypeptide(L)'
;MQVSFDTNVWIFGIVGVDPFCERILLNLDKFEIMVPDQIRAELERNLSDYDMKRFYQFVLLFGVTIDFAEVPSSYIANFEKRGLKKGDAEIGTFFEWRQIDIVVSDNRDFLRNLSSGQHFEVMSPEEFCEAFGL
;
A
#
# COMPACT_ATOMS: atom_id res chain seq x y z
N MET A 1 7.72 8.71 -9.76
CA MET A 1 6.56 7.80 -9.70
C MET A 1 6.25 7.48 -8.25
N GLN A 2 5.02 7.76 -7.83
CA GLN A 2 4.59 7.50 -6.46
C GLN A 2 3.93 6.13 -6.35
N VAL A 3 4.39 5.35 -5.38
CA VAL A 3 3.94 3.98 -5.18
C VAL A 3 3.51 3.80 -3.72
N SER A 4 2.45 3.04 -3.51
CA SER A 4 2.01 2.66 -2.18
C SER A 4 1.75 1.16 -2.12
N PHE A 5 1.93 0.59 -0.93
CA PHE A 5 1.71 -0.84 -0.71
C PHE A 5 0.60 -1.02 0.30
N ASP A 6 -0.28 -2.00 0.04
CA ASP A 6 -1.27 -2.43 1.00
C ASP A 6 -0.58 -3.04 2.24
N THR A 7 -1.31 -3.10 3.33
CA THR A 7 -0.81 -3.59 4.63
C THR A 7 -0.12 -4.94 4.53
N ASN A 8 -0.73 -5.90 3.83
CA ASN A 8 -0.17 -7.25 3.73
C ASN A 8 1.16 -7.32 2.99
N VAL A 9 1.39 -6.43 2.02
CA VAL A 9 2.68 -6.38 1.32
C VAL A 9 3.80 -6.03 2.30
N TRP A 10 3.57 -5.06 3.16
CA TRP A 10 4.51 -4.71 4.21
C TRP A 10 4.73 -5.86 5.19
N ILE A 11 3.64 -6.46 5.68
CA ILE A 11 3.70 -7.56 6.65
C ILE A 11 4.48 -8.74 6.07
N PHE A 12 4.11 -9.20 4.89
CA PHE A 12 4.72 -10.38 4.28
C PHE A 12 6.18 -10.16 3.90
N GLY A 13 6.55 -8.93 3.55
CA GLY A 13 7.93 -8.59 3.29
C GLY A 13 8.77 -8.52 4.57
N ILE A 14 8.27 -7.88 5.62
CA ILE A 14 8.97 -7.73 6.90
C ILE A 14 9.11 -9.06 7.62
N VAL A 15 8.04 -9.86 7.66
CA VAL A 15 8.05 -11.18 8.30
C VAL A 15 8.79 -12.22 7.46
N GLY A 16 8.89 -12.00 6.16
CA GLY A 16 9.66 -12.86 5.27
C GLY A 16 8.92 -14.10 4.79
N VAL A 17 7.60 -14.00 4.59
CA VAL A 17 6.79 -15.15 4.14
C VAL A 17 6.48 -15.13 2.64
N ASP A 18 6.73 -14.02 1.96
CA ASP A 18 6.49 -13.89 0.52
C ASP A 18 7.76 -13.33 -0.17
N PRO A 19 8.38 -14.09 -1.08
CA PRO A 19 9.62 -13.66 -1.72
C PRO A 19 9.48 -12.42 -2.59
N PHE A 20 8.31 -12.18 -3.19
CA PHE A 20 8.07 -10.97 -3.98
C PHE A 20 7.98 -9.74 -3.09
N CYS A 21 7.27 -9.85 -1.97
CA CYS A 21 7.19 -8.76 -0.99
C CYS A 21 8.57 -8.45 -0.42
N GLU A 22 9.39 -9.45 -0.13
CA GLU A 22 10.77 -9.24 0.34
C GLU A 22 11.60 -8.47 -0.70
N ARG A 23 11.51 -8.85 -1.98
CA ARG A 23 12.22 -8.16 -3.05
C ARG A 23 11.79 -6.70 -3.17
N ILE A 24 10.51 -6.43 -3.02
CA ILE A 24 9.99 -5.07 -3.04
C ILE A 24 10.64 -4.24 -1.93
N LEU A 25 10.68 -4.75 -0.70
CA LEU A 25 11.28 -4.03 0.42
C LEU A 25 12.79 -3.82 0.25
N LEU A 26 13.49 -4.68 -0.47
CA LEU A 26 14.90 -4.51 -0.77
C LEU A 26 15.17 -3.48 -1.87
N ASN A 27 14.15 -2.99 -2.54
CA ASN A 27 14.26 -2.07 -3.67
C ASN A 27 13.46 -0.77 -3.48
N LEU A 28 13.15 -0.40 -2.23
CA LEU A 28 12.37 0.81 -1.93
C LEU A 28 13.03 2.09 -2.41
N ASP A 29 14.34 2.12 -2.49
CA ASP A 29 15.13 3.26 -2.96
C ASP A 29 14.85 3.63 -4.43
N LYS A 30 14.27 2.73 -5.19
CA LYS A 30 13.94 2.97 -6.61
C LYS A 30 12.65 3.76 -6.82
N PHE A 31 11.88 3.98 -5.77
CA PHE A 31 10.54 4.57 -5.87
C PHE A 31 10.31 5.64 -4.82
N GLU A 32 9.33 6.49 -5.06
CA GLU A 32 8.78 7.39 -4.04
C GLU A 32 7.65 6.65 -3.33
N ILE A 33 7.87 6.22 -2.11
CA ILE A 33 6.93 5.39 -1.36
C ILE A 33 6.13 6.24 -0.40
N MET A 34 4.81 6.08 -0.43
CA MET A 34 3.89 6.76 0.48
C MET A 34 3.07 5.74 1.26
N VAL A 35 2.93 5.96 2.56
CA VAL A 35 2.13 5.12 3.46
C VAL A 35 1.03 5.99 4.08
N PRO A 36 -0.25 5.70 3.80
CA PRO A 36 -1.34 6.35 4.52
C PRO A 36 -1.30 6.00 6.01
N ASP A 37 -1.68 6.95 6.87
CA ASP A 37 -1.70 6.70 8.31
C ASP A 37 -2.57 5.50 8.70
N GLN A 38 -3.64 5.24 7.97
CA GLN A 38 -4.49 4.08 8.21
C GLN A 38 -3.71 2.76 8.05
N ILE A 39 -2.85 2.68 7.04
CA ILE A 39 -2.00 1.49 6.83
C ILE A 39 -0.96 1.40 7.96
N ARG A 40 -0.34 2.50 8.35
CA ARG A 40 0.59 2.51 9.48
C ARG A 40 -0.09 1.99 10.75
N ALA A 41 -1.32 2.44 11.03
CA ALA A 41 -2.08 1.98 12.19
C ALA A 41 -2.41 0.48 12.12
N GLU A 42 -2.74 -0.03 10.94
CA GLU A 42 -2.96 -1.46 10.75
C GLU A 42 -1.68 -2.27 10.99
N LEU A 43 -0.54 -1.77 10.55
CA LEU A 43 0.75 -2.40 10.81
C LEU A 43 1.03 -2.47 12.31
N GLU A 44 0.79 -1.40 13.06
CA GLU A 44 0.96 -1.41 14.51
C GLU A 44 0.08 -2.44 15.21
N ARG A 45 -1.13 -2.66 14.71
CA ARG A 45 -2.04 -3.68 15.28
C ARG A 45 -1.62 -5.11 14.96
N ASN A 46 -0.91 -5.33 13.86
CA ASN A 46 -0.64 -6.67 13.34
C ASN A 46 0.82 -7.12 13.46
N LEU A 47 1.76 -6.21 13.62
CA LEU A 47 3.17 -6.54 13.75
C LEU A 47 3.60 -6.56 15.22
N SER A 48 4.57 -7.41 15.54
CA SER A 48 5.26 -7.37 16.83
C SER A 48 6.03 -6.05 16.96
N ASP A 49 6.41 -5.68 18.18
CA ASP A 49 7.23 -4.50 18.42
C ASP A 49 8.55 -4.55 17.66
N TYR A 50 9.16 -5.72 17.56
CA TYR A 50 10.38 -5.94 16.80
C TYR A 50 10.18 -5.66 15.32
N ASP A 51 9.13 -6.23 14.72
CA ASP A 51 8.85 -6.04 13.30
C ASP A 51 8.38 -4.62 13.00
N MET A 52 7.68 -3.97 13.91
CA MET A 52 7.31 -2.57 13.75
C MET A 52 8.54 -1.65 13.74
N LYS A 53 9.54 -1.95 14.56
CA LYS A 53 10.83 -1.23 14.50
C LYS A 53 11.49 -1.37 13.13
N ARG A 54 11.42 -2.56 12.54
CA ARG A 54 11.95 -2.80 11.18
C ARG A 54 11.22 -1.96 10.15
N PHE A 55 9.90 -1.85 10.26
CA PHE A 55 9.12 -0.97 9.39
C PHE A 55 9.63 0.47 9.48
N TYR A 56 9.79 1.01 10.67
CA TYR A 56 10.28 2.37 10.85
C TYR A 56 11.74 2.54 10.38
N GLN A 57 12.56 1.50 10.45
CA GLN A 57 13.89 1.52 9.86
C GLN A 57 13.83 1.68 8.35
N PHE A 58 12.94 0.97 7.66
CA PHE A 58 12.72 1.17 6.23
C PHE A 58 12.26 2.60 5.92
N VAL A 59 11.35 3.13 6.71
CA VAL A 59 10.87 4.51 6.56
C VAL A 59 12.02 5.51 6.62
N LEU A 60 12.90 5.38 7.61
CA LEU A 60 14.03 6.30 7.80
C LEU A 60 15.11 6.12 6.74
N LEU A 61 15.46 4.88 6.40
CA LEU A 61 16.54 4.58 5.46
C LEU A 61 16.23 4.96 4.03
N PHE A 62 14.97 4.80 3.62
CA PHE A 62 14.58 4.97 2.21
C PHE A 62 13.70 6.19 1.97
N GLY A 63 13.50 7.03 2.97
CA GLY A 63 12.73 8.25 2.82
C GLY A 63 11.26 8.01 2.52
N VAL A 64 10.68 6.95 3.09
CA VAL A 64 9.24 6.66 2.95
C VAL A 64 8.43 7.74 3.64
N THR A 65 7.43 8.27 2.96
CA THR A 65 6.56 9.31 3.52
C THR A 65 5.34 8.65 4.18
N ILE A 66 5.10 8.96 5.46
CA ILE A 66 3.86 8.61 6.13
C ILE A 66 2.94 9.83 6.07
N ASP A 67 1.76 9.66 5.47
CA ASP A 67 0.79 10.74 5.28
C ASP A 67 -0.33 10.61 6.30
N PHE A 68 -0.44 11.58 7.20
CA PHE A 68 -1.43 11.60 8.28
C PHE A 68 -2.73 12.32 7.90
N ALA A 69 -2.86 12.80 6.68
CA ALA A 69 -4.05 13.54 6.26
C ALA A 69 -5.27 12.62 6.16
N GLU A 70 -6.43 13.15 6.56
CA GLU A 70 -7.69 12.44 6.47
C GLU A 70 -8.36 12.69 5.12
N VAL A 71 -8.88 11.62 4.52
CA VAL A 71 -9.62 11.73 3.26
C VAL A 71 -11.00 12.33 3.52
N PRO A 72 -11.44 13.30 2.71
CA PRO A 72 -12.81 13.82 2.81
C PRO A 72 -13.85 12.71 2.63
N SER A 73 -14.86 12.68 3.50
CA SER A 73 -15.87 11.62 3.52
C SER A 73 -16.66 11.49 2.22
N SER A 74 -16.83 12.60 1.49
CA SER A 74 -17.52 12.59 0.19
C SER A 74 -16.82 11.73 -0.86
N TYR A 75 -15.52 11.57 -0.76
CA TYR A 75 -14.76 10.70 -1.68
C TYR A 75 -14.92 9.22 -1.34
N ILE A 76 -15.06 8.88 -0.06
CA ILE A 76 -15.15 7.49 0.41
C ILE A 76 -16.38 6.78 -0.18
N ALA A 77 -17.51 7.48 -0.27
CA ALA A 77 -18.75 6.93 -0.79
C ALA A 77 -18.62 6.38 -2.22
N ASN A 78 -17.75 6.95 -3.05
CA ASN A 78 -17.54 6.48 -4.42
C ASN A 78 -16.96 5.06 -4.46
N PHE A 79 -16.02 4.76 -3.58
CA PHE A 79 -15.40 3.45 -3.53
C PHE A 79 -16.27 2.40 -2.83
N GLU A 80 -17.08 2.81 -1.84
CA GLU A 80 -18.06 1.93 -1.22
C GLU A 80 -19.11 1.44 -2.26
N LYS A 81 -19.51 2.32 -3.17
CA LYS A 81 -20.40 1.96 -4.27
C LYS A 81 -19.84 0.93 -5.23
N ARG A 82 -18.50 0.77 -5.25
CA ARG A 82 -17.81 -0.25 -6.05
C ARG A 82 -17.74 -1.61 -5.33
N GLY A 83 -18.39 -1.75 -4.19
CA GLY A 83 -18.43 -3.00 -3.43
C GLY A 83 -17.27 -3.22 -2.48
N LEU A 84 -16.45 -2.21 -2.22
CA LEU A 84 -15.38 -2.31 -1.24
C LEU A 84 -15.93 -2.15 0.17
N LYS A 85 -15.33 -2.85 1.13
CA LYS A 85 -15.61 -2.66 2.54
C LYS A 85 -15.14 -1.27 2.96
N LYS A 86 -15.72 -0.73 4.04
CA LYS A 86 -15.44 0.64 4.48
C LYS A 86 -13.95 0.95 4.61
N GLY A 87 -13.15 0.07 5.24
CA GLY A 87 -11.72 0.28 5.40
C GLY A 87 -10.96 0.31 4.08
N ASP A 88 -11.29 -0.62 3.17
CA ASP A 88 -10.69 -0.67 1.83
C ASP A 88 -11.10 0.53 0.99
N ALA A 89 -12.33 1.01 1.15
CA ALA A 89 -12.82 2.20 0.46
C ALA A 89 -12.06 3.46 0.91
N GLU A 90 -11.78 3.60 2.19
CA GLU A 90 -10.99 4.72 2.72
C GLU A 90 -9.57 4.72 2.15
N ILE A 91 -8.92 3.56 2.14
CA ILE A 91 -7.57 3.41 1.59
C ILE A 91 -7.56 3.69 0.08
N GLY A 92 -8.50 3.10 -0.67
CA GLY A 92 -8.62 3.32 -2.11
C GLY A 92 -8.85 4.79 -2.45
N THR A 93 -9.71 5.45 -1.70
CA THR A 93 -9.99 6.88 -1.87
C THR A 93 -8.74 7.72 -1.60
N PHE A 94 -7.97 7.38 -0.58
CA PHE A 94 -6.71 8.06 -0.28
C PHE A 94 -5.75 8.01 -1.47
N PHE A 95 -5.59 6.85 -2.08
CA PHE A 95 -4.71 6.68 -3.23
C PHE A 95 -5.14 7.55 -4.42
N GLU A 96 -6.44 7.61 -4.69
CA GLU A 96 -6.98 8.47 -5.73
C GLU A 96 -6.78 9.95 -5.41
N TRP A 97 -7.09 10.34 -4.19
CA TRP A 97 -6.98 11.74 -3.74
C TRP A 97 -5.52 12.23 -3.78
N ARG A 98 -4.57 11.38 -3.41
CA ARG A 98 -3.13 11.72 -3.43
C ARG A 98 -2.45 11.46 -4.77
N GLN A 99 -3.18 11.04 -5.78
CA GLN A 99 -2.64 10.79 -7.12
C GLN A 99 -1.47 9.80 -7.10
N ILE A 100 -1.65 8.72 -6.37
CA ILE A 100 -0.69 7.60 -6.38
C ILE A 100 -0.70 6.96 -7.76
N ASP A 101 0.45 6.61 -8.29
CA ASP A 101 0.56 6.02 -9.63
C ASP A 101 0.33 4.51 -9.61
N ILE A 102 0.91 3.81 -8.65
CA ILE A 102 0.80 2.36 -8.52
C ILE A 102 0.51 1.97 -7.08
N VAL A 103 -0.46 1.08 -6.91
CA VAL A 103 -0.75 0.44 -5.64
C VAL A 103 -0.45 -1.05 -5.75
N VAL A 104 0.38 -1.57 -4.87
CA VAL A 104 0.70 -2.98 -4.80
C VAL A 104 -0.14 -3.63 -3.70
N SER A 105 -0.92 -4.64 -4.06
CA SER A 105 -1.82 -5.32 -3.14
C SER A 105 -1.97 -6.79 -3.53
N ASP A 106 -2.08 -7.66 -2.52
CA ASP A 106 -2.44 -9.06 -2.71
C ASP A 106 -3.93 -9.31 -2.43
N ASN A 107 -4.67 -8.28 -2.08
CA ASN A 107 -6.11 -8.38 -1.78
C ASN A 107 -6.90 -8.53 -3.09
N ARG A 108 -7.50 -9.70 -3.29
CA ARG A 108 -8.24 -10.02 -4.51
C ARG A 108 -9.46 -9.14 -4.73
N ASP A 109 -10.17 -8.77 -3.67
CA ASP A 109 -11.32 -7.88 -3.78
C ASP A 109 -10.89 -6.48 -4.20
N PHE A 110 -9.80 -5.99 -3.63
CA PHE A 110 -9.21 -4.71 -3.99
C PHE A 110 -8.79 -4.70 -5.47
N LEU A 111 -8.07 -5.74 -5.90
CA LEU A 111 -7.63 -5.90 -7.29
C LEU A 111 -8.82 -5.99 -8.26
N ARG A 112 -9.85 -6.76 -7.90
CA ARG A 112 -11.00 -6.99 -8.75
C ARG A 112 -11.87 -5.76 -8.90
N ASN A 113 -12.14 -5.06 -7.81
CA ASN A 113 -13.08 -3.94 -7.79
C ASN A 113 -12.46 -2.62 -8.23
N LEU A 114 -11.13 -2.53 -8.22
CA LEU A 114 -10.38 -1.33 -8.63
C LEU A 114 -9.56 -1.55 -9.89
N SER A 115 -10.02 -2.41 -10.79
CA SER A 115 -9.33 -2.71 -12.06
C SER A 115 -9.52 -1.62 -13.11
N SER A 116 -10.45 -0.69 -12.92
CA SER A 116 -10.72 0.38 -13.88
C SER A 116 -11.36 1.58 -13.21
N GLY A 117 -11.27 2.74 -13.85
CA GLY A 117 -11.95 3.95 -13.44
C GLY A 117 -11.29 4.76 -12.34
N GLN A 118 -10.08 4.40 -11.91
CA GLN A 118 -9.28 5.17 -10.97
C GLN A 118 -7.96 5.61 -11.61
N HIS A 119 -7.31 6.60 -10.98
CA HIS A 119 -6.03 7.11 -11.47
C HIS A 119 -4.90 6.09 -11.33
N PHE A 120 -4.84 5.39 -10.20
CA PHE A 120 -3.76 4.47 -9.91
C PHE A 120 -3.98 3.10 -10.55
N GLU A 121 -2.87 2.45 -10.92
CA GLU A 121 -2.87 1.07 -11.38
C GLU A 121 -2.65 0.14 -10.18
N VAL A 122 -3.40 -0.95 -10.10
CA VAL A 122 -3.25 -1.94 -9.03
C VAL A 122 -2.50 -3.15 -9.56
N MET A 123 -1.43 -3.53 -8.87
CA MET A 123 -0.60 -4.69 -9.22
C MET A 123 -0.45 -5.62 -8.03
N SER A 124 -0.37 -6.92 -8.30
CA SER A 124 0.07 -7.88 -7.30
C SER A 124 1.58 -7.72 -7.04
N PRO A 125 2.10 -8.22 -5.92
CA PRO A 125 3.56 -8.19 -5.68
C PRO A 125 4.36 -8.82 -6.80
N GLU A 126 3.91 -9.95 -7.36
CA GLU A 126 4.57 -10.62 -8.47
C GLU A 126 4.58 -9.75 -9.72
N GLU A 127 3.43 -9.18 -10.09
CA GLU A 127 3.31 -8.29 -11.24
C GLU A 127 4.21 -7.06 -11.12
N PHE A 128 4.28 -6.49 -9.92
CA PHE A 128 5.13 -5.33 -9.65
C PHE A 128 6.62 -5.68 -9.82
N CYS A 129 7.04 -6.81 -9.28
CA CYS A 129 8.43 -7.29 -9.45
C CYS A 129 8.76 -7.51 -10.92
N GLU A 130 7.87 -8.12 -11.70
CA GLU A 130 8.06 -8.33 -13.13
C GLU A 130 8.13 -7.02 -13.90
N ALA A 131 7.22 -6.08 -13.62
CA ALA A 131 7.15 -4.80 -14.31
C ALA A 131 8.42 -3.96 -14.13
N PHE A 132 9.06 -4.04 -12.97
CA PHE A 132 10.21 -3.21 -12.63
C PHE A 132 11.53 -3.99 -12.54
N GLY A 133 11.54 -5.27 -12.88
CA GLY A 133 12.74 -6.08 -12.92
C GLY A 133 13.38 -6.30 -11.54
N LEU A 134 12.57 -6.47 -10.53
CA LEU A 134 13.07 -6.66 -9.16
C LEU A 134 13.45 -8.10 -8.88
#